data_bedca72cf54eaf3cba3c19c2eaabbde0
#
_entry.id   bedca72cf54eaf3cba3c19c2eaabbde0
#
_cell.length_a   1.000
_cell.length_b   1.000
_cell.length_c   1.000
_cell.angle_alpha   90.00
_cell.angle_beta   90.00
_cell.angle_gamma   90.00
#
_symmetry.space_group_name_H-M   'P 1'
#
loop_
_entity.id
_entity.type
_entity.pdbx_description
1 polymer ?
#
loop_
_entity_poly.entity_id
_entity_poly.type
_entity_poly.pdbx_seq_one_letter_code
_entity_poly.pdbx_strand_id
1 'polypeptide(L)'
;MPAMSRIERIFCQSAIWRPVATALVGWSSSDQQLGADVLEIGSGSGVMAARLLKEHPGSTVTATDIDPVMVDDARTRLSEFGERAHTQVADVTALPFEDNSFDTVLSFLMLHHVVEWPAALSEIARVLRPGGSLVGYDLVRAPVTSFIHRYDGSPHRLITIDELRDGFTDAGLVRVTISPAILGQGMRFVAQR
;
A
#
# COMPACT_ATOMS: atom_id res chain seq x y z
N MET A 1 -14.81 -3.16 4.53
CA MET A 1 -14.63 -2.88 3.08
C MET A 1 -14.91 -4.14 2.25
N PRO A 2 -15.38 -4.07 1.00
CA PRO A 2 -15.51 -5.25 0.18
C PRO A 2 -14.13 -5.76 -0.25
N ALA A 3 -13.96 -7.08 -0.21
CA ALA A 3 -12.77 -7.76 -0.69
C ALA A 3 -12.60 -7.58 -2.22
N MET A 4 -11.37 -7.75 -2.72
CA MET A 4 -11.04 -7.70 -4.15
C MET A 4 -11.96 -8.59 -4.99
N SER A 5 -12.20 -8.21 -6.24
CA SER A 5 -12.91 -9.07 -7.19
C SER A 5 -12.12 -10.35 -7.48
N ARG A 6 -12.81 -11.41 -7.94
CA ARG A 6 -12.13 -12.66 -8.32
C ARG A 6 -11.08 -12.46 -9.42
N ILE A 7 -11.34 -11.54 -10.34
CA ILE A 7 -10.44 -11.24 -11.48
C ILE A 7 -9.17 -10.56 -10.97
N GLU A 8 -9.30 -9.56 -10.11
CA GLU A 8 -8.16 -8.87 -9.50
C GLU A 8 -7.30 -9.81 -8.66
N ARG A 9 -7.93 -10.70 -7.89
CA ARG A 9 -7.23 -11.72 -7.11
C ARG A 9 -6.37 -12.62 -7.99
N ILE A 10 -6.94 -13.15 -9.08
CA ILE A 10 -6.22 -13.99 -10.06
C ILE A 10 -5.07 -13.21 -10.69
N PHE A 11 -5.29 -11.94 -11.02
CA PHE A 11 -4.25 -11.07 -11.57
C PHE A 11 -3.10 -10.84 -10.57
N CYS A 12 -3.38 -10.48 -9.33
CA CYS A 12 -2.39 -10.27 -8.27
C CYS A 12 -1.59 -11.54 -7.93
N GLN A 13 -2.18 -12.72 -8.11
CA GLN A 13 -1.50 -14.01 -7.94
C GLN A 13 -0.71 -14.44 -9.18
N SER A 14 -0.89 -13.79 -10.32
CA SER A 14 -0.31 -14.22 -11.60
C SER A 14 1.22 -14.04 -11.67
N ALA A 15 1.88 -14.92 -12.42
CA ALA A 15 3.32 -14.80 -12.68
C ALA A 15 3.67 -13.54 -13.50
N ILE A 16 2.71 -13.00 -14.26
CA ILE A 16 2.89 -11.78 -15.08
C ILE A 16 2.95 -10.53 -14.19
N TRP A 17 2.17 -10.51 -13.11
CA TRP A 17 2.15 -9.39 -12.17
C TRP A 17 3.45 -9.23 -11.39
N ARG A 18 4.11 -10.34 -11.02
CA ARG A 18 5.32 -10.32 -10.19
C ARG A 18 6.44 -9.40 -10.67
N PRO A 19 6.91 -9.46 -11.95
CA PRO A 19 7.98 -8.59 -12.41
C PRO A 19 7.56 -7.12 -12.46
N VAL A 20 6.31 -6.82 -12.77
CA VAL A 20 5.77 -5.45 -12.78
C VAL A 20 5.74 -4.90 -11.36
N ALA A 21 5.17 -5.64 -10.44
CA ALA A 21 5.12 -5.31 -9.03
C ALA A 21 6.54 -5.07 -8.47
N THR A 22 7.46 -5.96 -8.79
CA THR A 22 8.85 -5.89 -8.38
C THR A 22 9.55 -4.61 -8.87
N ALA A 23 9.35 -4.24 -10.14
CA ALA A 23 9.92 -3.01 -10.71
C ALA A 23 9.34 -1.75 -10.06
N LEU A 24 8.03 -1.75 -9.77
CA LEU A 24 7.33 -0.63 -9.14
C LEU A 24 7.78 -0.40 -7.68
N VAL A 25 8.00 -1.47 -6.90
CA VAL A 25 8.54 -1.34 -5.53
C VAL A 25 9.94 -0.74 -5.56
N GLY A 26 10.85 -1.31 -6.35
CA GLY A 26 12.21 -0.79 -6.47
C GLY A 26 12.22 0.70 -6.83
N TRP A 27 11.35 1.11 -7.75
CA TRP A 27 11.21 2.51 -8.13
C TRP A 27 10.59 3.37 -7.01
N SER A 28 9.62 2.86 -6.25
CA SER A 28 8.94 3.65 -5.22
C SER A 28 9.74 3.80 -3.92
N SER A 29 10.59 2.83 -3.58
CA SER A 29 11.35 2.79 -2.33
C SER A 29 12.84 3.08 -2.46
N SER A 30 13.39 3.21 -3.69
CA SER A 30 14.83 3.31 -3.95
C SER A 30 15.55 4.45 -3.21
N ASP A 31 14.84 5.52 -2.93
CA ASP A 31 15.40 6.73 -2.32
C ASP A 31 14.98 6.91 -0.84
N GLN A 32 14.34 5.88 -0.25
CA GLN A 32 13.77 5.98 1.09
C GLN A 32 14.47 5.03 2.07
N GLN A 33 14.81 5.54 3.24
CA GLN A 33 15.20 4.71 4.38
C GLN A 33 13.92 4.27 5.11
N LEU A 34 13.60 2.98 5.04
CA LEU A 34 12.32 2.47 5.54
C LEU A 34 12.25 2.35 7.07
N GLY A 35 13.39 2.43 7.78
CA GLY A 35 13.43 2.21 9.23
C GLY A 35 13.33 0.72 9.60
N ALA A 36 13.14 0.45 10.90
CA ALA A 36 13.09 -0.89 11.44
C ALA A 36 11.70 -1.53 11.35
N ASP A 37 10.66 -0.75 11.63
CA ASP A 37 9.29 -1.23 11.71
C ASP A 37 8.48 -0.70 10.52
N VAL A 38 8.11 -1.61 9.62
CA VAL A 38 7.41 -1.29 8.36
C VAL A 38 6.03 -1.94 8.34
N LEU A 39 5.00 -1.17 8.05
CA LEU A 39 3.65 -1.65 7.79
C LEU A 39 3.36 -1.60 6.29
N GLU A 40 2.94 -2.70 5.69
CA GLU A 40 2.36 -2.72 4.34
C GLU A 40 0.84 -2.91 4.44
N ILE A 41 0.08 -1.94 3.93
CA ILE A 41 -1.38 -1.98 3.85
C ILE A 41 -1.83 -2.48 2.48
N GLY A 42 -2.81 -3.40 2.46
CA GLY A 42 -3.27 -4.04 1.22
C GLY A 42 -2.18 -4.86 0.55
N SER A 43 -1.47 -5.68 1.34
CA SER A 43 -0.30 -6.45 0.88
C SER A 43 -0.62 -7.55 -0.13
N GLY A 44 -1.91 -7.85 -0.32
CA GLY A 44 -2.32 -8.97 -1.15
C GLY A 44 -1.62 -10.26 -0.71
N SER A 45 -1.06 -11.00 -1.66
CA SER A 45 -0.33 -12.25 -1.39
C SER A 45 1.10 -12.06 -0.87
N GLY A 46 1.49 -10.84 -0.42
CA GLY A 46 2.79 -10.57 0.22
C GLY A 46 3.99 -10.52 -0.72
N VAL A 47 3.81 -10.27 -2.01
CA VAL A 47 4.91 -10.23 -3.00
C VAL A 47 5.85 -9.06 -2.71
N MET A 48 5.28 -7.89 -2.36
CA MET A 48 6.04 -6.68 -2.08
C MET A 48 6.77 -6.79 -0.74
N ALA A 49 6.08 -7.25 0.31
CA ALA A 49 6.67 -7.52 1.62
C ALA A 49 7.87 -8.48 1.52
N ALA A 50 7.75 -9.57 0.75
CA ALA A 50 8.84 -10.52 0.56
C ALA A 50 10.07 -9.87 -0.09
N ARG A 51 9.86 -8.98 -1.06
CA ARG A 51 10.94 -8.23 -1.69
C ARG A 51 11.61 -7.27 -0.71
N LEU A 52 10.81 -6.48 0.00
CA LEU A 52 11.32 -5.53 0.99
C LEU A 52 12.18 -6.23 2.06
N LEU A 53 11.72 -7.37 2.58
CA LEU A 53 12.46 -8.16 3.56
C LEU A 53 13.79 -8.70 3.03
N LYS A 54 13.90 -8.96 1.71
CA LYS A 54 15.16 -9.34 1.05
C LYS A 54 16.11 -8.16 0.88
N GLU A 55 15.59 -7.01 0.48
CA GLU A 55 16.39 -5.81 0.20
C GLU A 55 16.78 -5.04 1.46
N HIS A 56 15.98 -5.16 2.54
CA HIS A 56 16.18 -4.47 3.82
C HIS A 56 16.31 -5.49 4.98
N PRO A 57 17.47 -6.13 5.17
CA PRO A 57 17.64 -7.18 6.18
C PRO A 57 17.50 -6.69 7.62
N GLY A 58 17.60 -5.38 7.87
CA GLY A 58 17.41 -4.75 9.19
C GLY A 58 15.96 -4.39 9.51
N SER A 59 15.02 -4.61 8.59
CA SER A 59 13.61 -4.25 8.81
C SER A 59 12.75 -5.47 9.14
N THR A 60 11.71 -5.20 9.93
CA THR A 60 10.56 -6.08 10.18
C THR A 60 9.37 -5.54 9.39
N VAL A 61 8.63 -6.41 8.72
CA VAL A 61 7.46 -6.02 7.93
C VAL A 61 6.20 -6.67 8.51
N THR A 62 5.21 -5.85 8.82
CA THR A 62 3.84 -6.29 9.09
C THR A 62 3.01 -6.09 7.82
N ALA A 63 2.62 -7.18 7.18
CA ALA A 63 1.81 -7.18 5.97
C ALA A 63 0.33 -7.36 6.32
N THR A 64 -0.51 -6.41 5.91
CA THR A 64 -1.94 -6.44 6.21
C THR A 64 -2.79 -6.42 4.94
N ASP A 65 -3.89 -7.14 4.98
CA ASP A 65 -4.94 -7.09 3.96
C ASP A 65 -6.30 -7.31 4.61
N ILE A 66 -7.37 -6.83 3.96
CA ILE A 66 -8.73 -7.05 4.45
C ILE A 66 -9.26 -8.44 4.08
N ASP A 67 -8.70 -9.06 3.03
CA ASP A 67 -9.08 -10.41 2.58
C ASP A 67 -8.26 -11.47 3.33
N PRO A 68 -8.90 -12.32 4.18
CA PRO A 68 -8.20 -13.37 4.92
C PRO A 68 -7.45 -14.36 4.00
N VAL A 69 -7.95 -14.59 2.79
CA VAL A 69 -7.30 -15.49 1.83
C VAL A 69 -5.96 -14.91 1.37
N MET A 70 -5.91 -13.59 1.14
CA MET A 70 -4.67 -12.89 0.79
C MET A 70 -3.67 -12.93 1.96
N VAL A 71 -4.15 -12.74 3.19
CA VAL A 71 -3.31 -12.83 4.39
C VAL A 71 -2.72 -14.24 4.58
N ASP A 72 -3.48 -15.30 4.29
CA ASP A 72 -2.99 -16.68 4.37
C ASP A 72 -1.94 -16.98 3.29
N ASP A 73 -2.14 -16.48 2.07
CA ASP A 73 -1.15 -16.53 0.98
C ASP A 73 0.13 -15.77 1.36
N ALA A 74 -0.02 -14.57 1.92
CA ALA A 74 1.11 -13.75 2.40
C ALA A 74 1.85 -14.47 3.52
N ARG A 75 1.16 -15.07 4.51
CA ARG A 75 1.77 -15.85 5.60
C ARG A 75 2.61 -16.99 5.07
N THR A 76 2.10 -17.71 4.09
CA THR A 76 2.83 -18.82 3.45
C THR A 76 4.09 -18.31 2.75
N ARG A 77 3.96 -17.23 1.98
CA ARG A 77 5.07 -16.63 1.23
C ARG A 77 6.17 -16.06 2.14
N LEU A 78 5.77 -15.43 3.23
CA LEU A 78 6.67 -14.72 4.13
C LEU A 78 7.28 -15.63 5.21
N SER A 79 6.89 -16.90 5.28
CA SER A 79 7.37 -17.85 6.32
C SER A 79 8.89 -18.01 6.33
N GLU A 80 9.58 -17.86 5.20
CA GLU A 80 11.04 -17.92 5.10
C GLU A 80 11.78 -16.84 5.90
N PHE A 81 11.10 -15.72 6.23
CA PHE A 81 11.71 -14.58 6.94
C PHE A 81 11.59 -14.67 8.47
N GLY A 82 10.89 -15.69 9.00
CA GLY A 82 10.74 -15.92 10.44
C GLY A 82 10.13 -14.71 11.16
N GLU A 83 10.74 -14.31 12.28
CA GLU A 83 10.26 -13.22 13.14
C GLU A 83 10.28 -11.83 12.51
N ARG A 84 10.90 -11.67 11.34
CA ARG A 84 10.89 -10.39 10.61
C ARG A 84 9.64 -10.16 9.77
N ALA A 85 8.75 -11.15 9.70
CA ALA A 85 7.55 -11.07 8.89
C ALA A 85 6.30 -11.40 9.71
N HIS A 86 5.40 -10.42 9.80
CA HIS A 86 4.09 -10.59 10.43
C HIS A 86 3.00 -10.42 9.41
N THR A 87 1.90 -11.14 9.56
CA THR A 87 0.72 -11.00 8.69
C THR A 87 -0.54 -10.90 9.53
N GLN A 88 -1.44 -9.98 9.18
CA GLN A 88 -2.67 -9.76 9.93
C GLN A 88 -3.80 -9.29 9.01
N VAL A 89 -5.02 -9.79 9.26
CA VAL A 89 -6.22 -9.23 8.64
C VAL A 89 -6.51 -7.88 9.29
N ALA A 90 -6.60 -6.83 8.47
CA ALA A 90 -6.90 -5.48 8.96
C ALA A 90 -7.68 -4.65 7.93
N ASP A 91 -8.60 -3.83 8.43
CA ASP A 91 -9.20 -2.74 7.67
C ASP A 91 -8.33 -1.49 7.84
N VAL A 92 -7.87 -0.92 6.74
CA VAL A 92 -7.02 0.28 6.77
C VAL A 92 -7.72 1.51 7.36
N THR A 93 -9.05 1.52 7.41
CA THR A 93 -9.84 2.61 8.02
C THR A 93 -9.98 2.46 9.54
N ALA A 94 -9.49 1.35 10.12
CA ALA A 94 -9.49 1.07 11.56
C ALA A 94 -8.35 0.08 11.89
N LEU A 95 -7.10 0.55 11.78
CA LEU A 95 -5.91 -0.28 11.96
C LEU A 95 -5.77 -0.76 13.41
N PRO A 96 -5.58 -2.08 13.66
CA PRO A 96 -5.51 -2.65 15.01
C PRO A 96 -4.10 -2.49 15.61
N PHE A 97 -3.50 -1.33 15.47
CA PHE A 97 -2.17 -1.00 15.98
C PHE A 97 -2.22 0.25 16.87
N GLU A 98 -1.29 0.34 17.79
CA GLU A 98 -1.15 1.52 18.66
C GLU A 98 -0.62 2.73 17.85
N ASP A 99 -0.80 3.92 18.40
CA ASP A 99 -0.23 5.15 17.85
C ASP A 99 1.30 5.04 17.83
N ASN A 100 1.94 5.60 16.80
CA ASN A 100 3.40 5.67 16.69
C ASN A 100 4.09 4.30 16.70
N SER A 101 3.53 3.29 16.03
CA SER A 101 4.06 1.92 15.99
C SER A 101 5.06 1.70 14.87
N PHE A 102 4.98 2.47 13.76
CA PHE A 102 5.76 2.20 12.55
C PHE A 102 6.61 3.39 12.12
N ASP A 103 7.79 3.08 11.57
CA ASP A 103 8.68 4.07 10.94
C ASP A 103 8.21 4.38 9.51
N THR A 104 7.67 3.38 8.83
CA THR A 104 7.17 3.52 7.45
C THR A 104 5.85 2.77 7.27
N VAL A 105 4.91 3.40 6.58
CA VAL A 105 3.74 2.73 6.01
C VAL A 105 3.88 2.70 4.50
N LEU A 106 3.62 1.54 3.92
CA LEU A 106 3.68 1.30 2.47
C LEU A 106 2.27 1.04 1.93
N SER A 107 1.97 1.66 0.80
CA SER A 107 0.70 1.51 0.11
C SER A 107 0.93 1.34 -1.39
N PHE A 108 0.65 0.14 -1.92
CA PHE A 108 0.90 -0.18 -3.32
C PHE A 108 -0.37 -0.65 -4.02
N LEU A 109 -0.91 0.19 -4.91
CA LEU A 109 -2.11 -0.10 -5.70
C LEU A 109 -3.31 -0.53 -4.85
N MET A 110 -3.54 0.12 -3.72
CA MET A 110 -4.62 -0.26 -2.81
C MET A 110 -5.57 0.87 -2.41
N LEU A 111 -5.10 2.13 -2.32
CA LEU A 111 -5.95 3.24 -1.86
C LEU A 111 -7.16 3.48 -2.76
N HIS A 112 -7.04 3.22 -4.07
CA HIS A 112 -8.17 3.35 -5.00
C HIS A 112 -9.30 2.33 -4.75
N HIS A 113 -9.06 1.27 -3.97
CA HIS A 113 -10.09 0.35 -3.50
C HIS A 113 -10.75 0.80 -2.20
N VAL A 114 -10.23 1.83 -1.55
CA VAL A 114 -10.74 2.35 -0.28
C VAL A 114 -11.71 3.50 -0.54
N VAL A 115 -13.00 3.27 -0.39
CA VAL A 115 -14.01 4.34 -0.59
C VAL A 115 -13.81 5.47 0.41
N GLU A 116 -13.59 5.11 1.69
CA GLU A 116 -13.31 6.05 2.79
C GLU A 116 -11.80 6.29 2.96
N TRP A 117 -11.10 6.56 1.86
CA TRP A 117 -9.65 6.77 1.88
C TRP A 117 -9.17 7.93 2.79
N PRO A 118 -9.96 8.98 3.09
CA PRO A 118 -9.56 9.97 4.09
C PRO A 118 -9.42 9.37 5.50
N ALA A 119 -10.33 8.44 5.88
CA ALA A 119 -10.20 7.72 7.15
C ALA A 119 -8.95 6.82 7.16
N ALA A 120 -8.64 6.18 6.04
CA ALA A 120 -7.40 5.41 5.90
C ALA A 120 -6.16 6.30 6.08
N LEU A 121 -6.11 7.50 5.49
CA LEU A 121 -4.99 8.42 5.67
C LEU A 121 -4.84 8.88 7.14
N SER A 122 -5.95 9.10 7.84
CA SER A 122 -5.94 9.45 9.27
C SER A 122 -5.35 8.30 10.11
N GLU A 123 -5.73 7.06 9.84
CA GLU A 123 -5.18 5.89 10.52
C GLU A 123 -3.70 5.67 10.19
N ILE A 124 -3.30 5.84 8.92
CA ILE A 124 -1.90 5.79 8.51
C ILE A 124 -1.08 6.85 9.27
N ALA A 125 -1.57 8.08 9.34
CA ALA A 125 -0.89 9.14 10.10
C ALA A 125 -0.82 8.79 11.60
N ARG A 126 -1.87 8.21 12.18
CA ARG A 126 -1.91 7.80 13.59
C ARG A 126 -0.84 6.76 13.93
N VAL A 127 -0.71 5.72 13.12
CA VAL A 127 0.23 4.61 13.39
C VAL A 127 1.68 4.94 13.04
N LEU A 128 1.94 5.93 12.18
CA LEU A 128 3.29 6.41 11.91
C LEU A 128 3.89 7.09 13.13
N ARG A 129 5.17 6.87 13.40
CA ARG A 129 5.95 7.64 14.38
C ARG A 129 6.15 9.08 13.89
N PRO A 130 6.36 10.07 14.79
CA PRO A 130 6.82 11.38 14.38
C PRO A 130 8.08 11.30 13.52
N GLY A 131 8.04 11.91 12.33
CA GLY A 131 9.11 11.81 11.32
C GLY A 131 9.05 10.54 10.45
N GLY A 132 8.15 9.62 10.72
CA GLY A 132 7.90 8.44 9.90
C GLY A 132 7.29 8.80 8.54
N SER A 133 7.33 7.89 7.59
CA SER A 133 6.98 8.16 6.19
C SER A 133 5.89 7.23 5.67
N LEU A 134 4.93 7.80 4.95
CA LEU A 134 4.06 7.06 4.04
C LEU A 134 4.70 7.08 2.66
N VAL A 135 4.90 5.90 2.08
CA VAL A 135 5.48 5.72 0.73
C VAL A 135 4.57 4.83 -0.09
N GLY A 136 4.31 5.20 -1.32
CA GLY A 136 3.49 4.36 -2.17
C GLY A 136 3.34 4.80 -3.61
N TYR A 137 2.57 4.03 -4.34
CA TYR A 137 2.06 4.39 -5.66
C TYR A 137 0.64 3.88 -5.83
N ASP A 138 -0.13 4.59 -6.63
CA ASP A 138 -1.52 4.23 -6.91
C ASP A 138 -1.96 4.69 -8.30
N LEU A 139 -3.13 4.23 -8.73
CA LEU A 139 -3.77 4.67 -9.95
C LEU A 139 -4.43 6.04 -9.74
N VAL A 140 -4.34 6.88 -10.76
CA VAL A 140 -5.06 8.16 -10.78
C VAL A 140 -6.35 8.06 -11.58
N ARG A 141 -7.27 8.99 -11.33
CA ARG A 141 -8.46 9.18 -12.16
C ARG A 141 -8.03 9.68 -13.55
N ALA A 142 -7.97 8.76 -14.51
CA ALA A 142 -7.64 9.00 -15.90
C ALA A 142 -8.57 8.20 -16.81
N PRO A 143 -8.70 8.55 -18.11
CA PRO A 143 -9.64 7.87 -19.01
C PRO A 143 -9.47 6.34 -19.06
N VAL A 144 -8.22 5.86 -19.12
CA VAL A 144 -7.91 4.42 -19.22
C VAL A 144 -8.22 3.71 -17.93
N THR A 145 -7.77 4.24 -16.78
CA THR A 145 -8.02 3.65 -15.47
C THR A 145 -9.52 3.63 -15.14
N SER A 146 -10.24 4.71 -15.46
CA SER A 146 -11.70 4.80 -15.29
C SER A 146 -12.45 3.80 -16.18
N PHE A 147 -11.94 3.55 -17.40
CA PHE A 147 -12.54 2.56 -18.30
C PHE A 147 -12.33 1.14 -17.77
N ILE A 148 -11.13 0.78 -17.31
CA ILE A 148 -10.82 -0.54 -16.77
C ILE A 148 -11.72 -0.84 -15.55
N HIS A 149 -11.75 0.06 -14.58
CA HIS A 149 -12.52 -0.13 -13.35
C HIS A 149 -14.04 -0.10 -13.52
N ARG A 150 -14.54 0.41 -14.64
CA ARG A 150 -15.97 0.35 -14.96
C ARG A 150 -16.46 -1.08 -15.19
N TYR A 151 -15.57 -2.01 -15.54
CA TYR A 151 -15.93 -3.39 -15.92
C TYR A 151 -15.47 -4.44 -14.92
N ASP A 152 -14.64 -4.13 -13.93
CA ASP A 152 -14.16 -5.10 -12.94
C ASP A 152 -15.15 -5.36 -11.80
N GLY A 153 -16.13 -4.45 -11.60
CA GLY A 153 -17.24 -4.62 -10.65
C GLY A 153 -16.81 -4.50 -9.18
N SER A 154 -15.55 -4.18 -8.89
CA SER A 154 -15.12 -3.91 -7.52
C SER A 154 -15.45 -2.49 -7.10
N PRO A 155 -15.79 -2.24 -5.82
CA PRO A 155 -15.87 -0.89 -5.30
C PRO A 155 -14.50 -0.22 -5.41
N HIS A 156 -14.48 0.92 -6.08
CA HIS A 156 -13.25 1.70 -6.25
C HIS A 156 -13.56 3.20 -6.24
N ARG A 157 -12.59 3.98 -5.84
CA ARG A 157 -12.60 5.43 -5.95
C ARG A 157 -11.24 5.90 -6.47
N LEU A 158 -11.14 6.11 -7.77
CA LEU A 158 -9.95 6.72 -8.36
C LEU A 158 -9.81 8.16 -7.85
N ILE A 159 -8.63 8.46 -7.31
CA ILE A 159 -8.29 9.71 -6.63
C ILE A 159 -7.47 10.56 -7.61
N THR A 160 -7.69 11.86 -7.64
CA THR A 160 -6.80 12.78 -8.36
C THR A 160 -5.58 13.14 -7.50
N ILE A 161 -4.54 13.67 -8.14
CA ILE A 161 -3.33 14.11 -7.42
C ILE A 161 -3.67 15.23 -6.42
N ASP A 162 -4.57 16.13 -6.78
CA ASP A 162 -4.98 17.24 -5.91
C ASP A 162 -5.81 16.74 -4.72
N GLU A 163 -6.80 15.86 -4.96
CA GLU A 163 -7.57 15.23 -3.88
C GLU A 163 -6.65 14.50 -2.88
N LEU A 164 -5.62 13.78 -3.38
CA LEU A 164 -4.68 13.08 -2.50
C LEU A 164 -3.80 14.04 -1.70
N ARG A 165 -3.35 15.14 -2.33
CA ARG A 165 -2.55 16.17 -1.64
C ARG A 165 -3.35 16.83 -0.51
N ASP A 166 -4.60 17.19 -0.77
CA ASP A 166 -5.48 17.75 0.23
C ASP A 166 -5.72 16.75 1.36
N GLY A 167 -6.01 15.48 1.05
CA GLY A 167 -6.18 14.42 2.03
C GLY A 167 -4.94 14.18 2.91
N PHE A 168 -3.74 14.27 2.37
CA PHE A 168 -2.52 14.21 3.17
C PHE A 168 -2.43 15.37 4.16
N THR A 169 -2.75 16.57 3.71
CA THR A 169 -2.76 17.77 4.56
C THR A 169 -3.79 17.64 5.68
N ASP A 170 -5.00 17.20 5.36
CA ASP A 170 -6.10 17.02 6.32
C ASP A 170 -5.76 15.92 7.36
N ALA A 171 -5.01 14.89 6.96
CA ALA A 171 -4.51 13.85 7.87
C ALA A 171 -3.28 14.28 8.70
N GLY A 172 -2.78 15.50 8.51
CA GLY A 172 -1.58 16.00 9.23
C GLY A 172 -0.26 15.49 8.69
N LEU A 173 -0.26 14.92 7.47
CA LEU A 173 0.97 14.52 6.78
C LEU A 173 1.58 15.72 6.06
N VAL A 174 2.89 15.87 6.18
CA VAL A 174 3.67 17.00 5.66
C VAL A 174 4.74 16.55 4.68
N ARG A 175 5.52 17.49 4.10
CA ARG A 175 6.58 17.22 3.13
C ARG A 175 6.13 16.31 2.00
N VAL A 176 4.93 16.56 1.51
CA VAL A 176 4.26 15.75 0.49
C VAL A 176 4.95 15.93 -0.86
N THR A 177 5.39 14.82 -1.44
CA THR A 177 5.86 14.74 -2.83
C THR A 177 4.94 13.78 -3.58
N ILE A 178 4.30 14.24 -4.64
CA ILE A 178 3.50 13.39 -5.53
C ILE A 178 4.02 13.60 -6.96
N SER A 179 4.41 12.51 -7.60
CA SER A 179 4.94 12.50 -8.96
C SER A 179 4.08 11.65 -9.87
N PRO A 180 3.69 12.14 -11.07
CA PRO A 180 3.00 11.32 -12.05
C PRO A 180 3.85 10.11 -12.45
N ALA A 181 3.18 9.00 -12.68
CA ALA A 181 3.76 7.73 -13.09
C ALA A 181 2.96 7.08 -14.22
N ILE A 182 3.56 6.09 -14.90
CA ILE A 182 2.88 5.25 -15.89
C ILE A 182 2.15 6.12 -16.94
N LEU A 183 2.86 7.05 -17.57
CA LEU A 183 2.31 7.97 -18.57
C LEU A 183 1.05 8.74 -18.08
N GLY A 184 1.01 9.11 -16.78
CA GLY A 184 -0.10 9.83 -16.19
C GLY A 184 -1.30 8.95 -15.77
N GLN A 185 -1.17 7.62 -15.82
CA GLN A 185 -2.21 6.70 -15.33
C GLN A 185 -2.04 6.33 -13.84
N GLY A 186 -0.88 6.65 -13.26
CA GLY A 186 -0.56 6.42 -11.87
C GLY A 186 0.19 7.59 -11.25
N MET A 187 0.39 7.50 -9.95
CA MET A 187 1.17 8.44 -9.17
C MET A 187 2.01 7.70 -8.14
N ARG A 188 3.24 8.22 -7.90
CA ARG A 188 4.06 7.87 -6.75
C ARG A 188 3.90 8.97 -5.71
N PHE A 189 3.87 8.60 -4.46
CA PHE A 189 3.79 9.58 -3.38
C PHE A 189 4.71 9.22 -2.20
N VAL A 190 5.18 10.27 -1.54
CA VAL A 190 5.88 10.22 -0.25
C VAL A 190 5.31 11.35 0.59
N ALA A 191 4.97 11.07 1.84
CA ALA A 191 4.54 12.05 2.82
C ALA A 191 5.13 11.70 4.19
N GLN A 192 5.36 12.67 5.06
CA GLN A 192 5.91 12.47 6.41
C GLN A 192 4.89 12.90 7.46
N ARG A 193 4.95 12.25 8.59
CA ARG A 193 4.21 12.65 9.78
C ARG A 193 4.98 13.67 10.62
#